data_58fac5d4185edc67a701be40201220af
#
_entry.id   58fac5d4185edc67a701be40201220af
#
_cell.length_a   1.000
_cell.length_b   1.000
_cell.length_c   1.000
_cell.angle_alpha   90.00
_cell.angle_beta   90.00
_cell.angle_gamma   90.00
#
_symmetry.space_group_name_H-M   'P 1'
#
loop_
_entity.id
_entity.type
_entity.pdbx_description
1 polymer ?
#
loop_
_entity_poly.entity_id
_entity_poly.type
_entity_poly.pdbx_seq_one_letter_code
_entity_poly.pdbx_strand_id
1 'polypeptide(L)'
;MRARWIALALAGALLFAACGGGADASDTTEGQDIVVHMYDNRYQYTEIQIPVGGTVTWVGAGANPHNAVDADGLWSTEDVFGSLDQYEDDEAKLTFDQEGRYLFYCTYHGNAEGDGMAGVLIVGDGG
;
A
#
# COMPACT_ATOMS: atom_id res chain seq x y z
N MET A 1 -64.66 -18.22 -17.22
CA MET A 1 -64.00 -17.57 -16.10
C MET A 1 -62.53 -17.75 -16.25
N ARG A 2 -61.87 -16.69 -16.53
CA ARG A 2 -60.36 -16.73 -16.68
C ARG A 2 -59.76 -15.96 -15.54
N ALA A 3 -59.11 -16.67 -14.63
CA ALA A 3 -58.35 -16.07 -13.55
C ALA A 3 -57.05 -15.50 -14.12
N ARG A 4 -56.90 -14.19 -14.03
CA ARG A 4 -55.66 -13.48 -14.40
C ARG A 4 -54.78 -13.44 -13.16
N TRP A 5 -53.74 -14.21 -13.20
CA TRP A 5 -52.67 -14.13 -12.19
C TRP A 5 -51.80 -12.90 -12.50
N ILE A 6 -51.88 -11.93 -11.64
CA ILE A 6 -50.95 -10.78 -11.69
C ILE A 6 -49.73 -11.21 -10.90
N ALA A 7 -48.66 -11.45 -11.62
CA ALA A 7 -47.35 -11.64 -10.99
C ALA A 7 -46.84 -10.27 -10.51
N LEU A 8 -46.87 -10.06 -9.23
CA LEU A 8 -46.13 -8.94 -8.62
C LEU A 8 -44.64 -9.29 -8.64
N ALA A 9 -43.92 -8.66 -9.54
CA ALA A 9 -42.47 -8.65 -9.47
C ALA A 9 -42.05 -7.72 -8.33
N LEU A 10 -41.64 -8.29 -7.21
CA LEU A 10 -40.92 -7.55 -6.18
C LEU A 10 -39.54 -7.26 -6.74
N ALA A 11 -39.33 -6.04 -7.19
CA ALA A 11 -37.99 -5.51 -7.42
C ALA A 11 -37.36 -5.29 -6.05
N GLY A 12 -36.59 -6.25 -5.63
CA GLY A 12 -35.73 -6.09 -4.46
C GLY A 12 -34.64 -5.07 -4.78
N ALA A 13 -34.81 -3.86 -4.30
CA ALA A 13 -33.73 -2.90 -4.30
C ALA A 13 -32.66 -3.40 -3.32
N LEU A 14 -31.57 -3.94 -3.85
CA LEU A 14 -30.36 -4.17 -3.09
C LEU A 14 -29.79 -2.80 -2.74
N LEU A 15 -30.12 -2.33 -1.57
CA LEU A 15 -29.42 -1.21 -0.96
C LEU A 15 -28.05 -1.70 -0.57
N PHE A 16 -27.07 -1.45 -1.43
CA PHE A 16 -25.69 -1.47 -0.99
C PHE A 16 -25.52 -0.30 -0.04
N ALA A 17 -25.58 -0.59 1.24
CA ALA A 17 -25.12 0.34 2.23
C ALA A 17 -23.59 0.44 2.03
N ALA A 18 -23.15 1.46 1.29
CA ALA A 18 -21.78 1.85 1.35
C ALA A 18 -21.53 2.29 2.79
N CYS A 19 -20.87 1.45 3.56
CA CYS A 19 -20.31 1.86 4.84
C CYS A 19 -19.19 2.86 4.54
N GLY A 20 -19.59 4.09 4.21
CA GLY A 20 -18.71 5.23 4.21
C GLY A 20 -18.49 5.63 5.65
N GLY A 21 -17.50 5.05 6.31
CA GLY A 21 -17.40 5.40 7.72
C GLY A 21 -16.18 4.93 8.44
N GLY A 22 -15.27 4.37 7.80
CA GLY A 22 -14.03 4.04 8.44
C GLY A 22 -12.95 5.00 7.97
N ALA A 23 -12.60 6.00 8.73
CA ALA A 23 -11.49 6.89 8.44
C ALA A 23 -10.15 6.15 8.31
N ASP A 24 -10.10 4.87 8.67
CA ASP A 24 -8.86 4.11 8.84
C ASP A 24 -8.65 3.02 7.78
N ALA A 25 -9.56 2.89 6.81
CA ALA A 25 -9.55 1.76 5.89
C ALA A 25 -8.73 1.97 4.63
N SER A 26 -8.14 3.14 4.41
CA SER A 26 -7.65 3.50 3.08
C SER A 26 -6.15 3.46 2.91
N ASP A 27 -5.41 3.06 3.93
CA ASP A 27 -3.95 3.05 3.84
C ASP A 27 -3.41 1.72 3.29
N THR A 28 -4.26 0.96 2.61
CA THR A 28 -3.91 -0.29 1.96
C THR A 28 -4.03 -0.18 0.44
N THR A 29 -3.16 -0.88 -0.28
CA THR A 29 -3.23 -0.98 -1.73
C THR A 29 -2.75 -2.35 -2.19
N GLU A 30 -3.23 -2.77 -3.36
CA GLU A 30 -2.76 -4.00 -4.02
C GLU A 30 -2.63 -3.79 -5.53
N GLY A 31 -1.73 -4.50 -6.17
CA GLY A 31 -1.52 -4.46 -7.61
C GLY A 31 -0.15 -4.97 -8.01
N GLN A 32 0.09 -5.07 -9.31
CA GLN A 32 1.34 -5.55 -9.90
C GLN A 32 2.46 -4.50 -9.77
N ASP A 33 2.13 -3.24 -10.01
CA ASP A 33 3.05 -2.11 -10.01
C ASP A 33 2.42 -0.99 -9.19
N ILE A 34 2.94 -0.79 -7.99
CA ILE A 34 2.43 0.18 -7.03
C ILE A 34 3.37 1.37 -6.94
N VAL A 35 2.80 2.57 -6.90
CA VAL A 35 3.52 3.81 -6.59
C VAL A 35 3.11 4.27 -5.20
N VAL A 36 4.09 4.51 -4.34
CA VAL A 36 3.90 4.97 -2.97
C VAL A 36 4.56 6.32 -2.78
N HIS A 37 3.78 7.33 -2.47
CA HIS A 37 4.32 8.64 -2.11
C HIS A 37 4.76 8.64 -0.64
N MET A 38 5.93 9.19 -0.42
CA MET A 38 6.51 9.37 0.91
C MET A 38 6.31 10.82 1.34
N TYR A 39 5.25 11.05 2.09
CA TYR A 39 4.95 12.36 2.66
C TYR A 39 5.76 12.61 3.93
N ASP A 40 5.75 13.82 4.41
CA ASP A 40 6.40 14.12 5.68
C ASP A 40 5.72 13.32 6.80
N ASN A 41 6.49 12.47 7.46
CA ASN A 41 6.14 11.60 8.57
C ASN A 41 5.19 10.42 8.26
N ARG A 42 4.85 10.15 6.99
CA ARG A 42 4.01 9.00 6.64
C ARG A 42 4.19 8.54 5.20
N TYR A 43 3.95 7.26 4.96
CA TYR A 43 3.75 6.75 3.61
C TYR A 43 2.29 6.93 3.18
N GLN A 44 2.07 7.05 1.86
CA GLN A 44 0.73 7.06 1.29
C GLN A 44 -0.07 5.80 1.67
N TYR A 45 0.61 4.65 1.63
CA TYR A 45 0.06 3.36 2.02
C TYR A 45 0.92 2.73 3.10
N THR A 46 0.29 2.18 4.13
CA THR A 46 0.94 1.46 5.22
C THR A 46 0.85 -0.05 5.08
N GLU A 47 0.02 -0.54 4.18
CA GLU A 47 -0.04 -1.93 3.77
C GLU A 47 -0.10 -2.03 2.24
N ILE A 48 0.87 -2.72 1.67
CA ILE A 48 1.03 -2.86 0.23
C ILE A 48 1.07 -4.35 -0.09
N GLN A 49 0.23 -4.79 -1.03
CA GLN A 49 0.25 -6.17 -1.52
C GLN A 49 0.55 -6.22 -3.01
N ILE A 50 1.57 -6.98 -3.37
CA ILE A 50 1.98 -7.22 -4.74
C ILE A 50 2.18 -8.73 -4.98
N PRO A 51 2.03 -9.22 -6.21
CA PRO A 51 2.43 -10.58 -6.53
C PRO A 51 3.96 -10.72 -6.54
N VAL A 52 4.45 -11.94 -6.50
CA VAL A 52 5.88 -12.23 -6.75
C VAL A 52 6.25 -11.70 -8.13
N GLY A 53 7.35 -10.96 -8.22
CA GLY A 53 7.77 -10.26 -9.44
C GLY A 53 7.14 -8.88 -9.62
N GLY A 54 6.28 -8.46 -8.69
CA GLY A 54 5.71 -7.12 -8.68
C GLY A 54 6.71 -6.04 -8.29
N THR A 55 6.33 -4.79 -8.52
CA THR A 55 7.18 -3.63 -8.25
C THR A 55 6.52 -2.64 -7.32
N VAL A 56 7.35 -1.97 -6.54
CA VAL A 56 6.96 -0.78 -5.78
C VAL A 56 7.92 0.36 -6.12
N THR A 57 7.36 1.50 -6.48
CA THR A 57 8.11 2.73 -6.69
C THR A 57 7.82 3.68 -5.53
N TRP A 58 8.83 3.98 -4.74
CA TRP A 58 8.74 4.99 -3.68
C TRP A 58 9.14 6.35 -4.25
N VAL A 59 8.26 7.33 -4.08
CA VAL A 59 8.41 8.70 -4.60
C VAL A 59 8.43 9.68 -3.46
N GLY A 60 9.46 10.50 -3.37
CA GLY A 60 9.51 11.60 -2.42
C GLY A 60 8.39 12.61 -2.70
N ALA A 61 7.64 12.99 -1.67
CA ALA A 61 6.49 13.91 -1.81
C ALA A 61 6.39 14.92 -0.68
N GLY A 62 7.42 15.05 0.12
CA GLY A 62 7.47 15.98 1.22
C GLY A 62 8.62 16.98 1.11
N ALA A 63 8.68 17.90 2.07
CA ALA A 63 9.78 18.87 2.16
C ALA A 63 11.06 18.28 2.72
N ASN A 64 10.95 17.17 3.47
CA ASN A 64 12.06 16.48 4.08
C ASN A 64 12.45 15.24 3.26
N PRO A 65 13.71 14.76 3.37
CA PRO A 65 14.11 13.53 2.74
C PRO A 65 13.46 12.32 3.43
N HIS A 66 13.11 11.32 2.63
CA HIS A 66 12.51 10.07 3.08
C HIS A 66 13.15 8.88 2.37
N ASN A 67 12.92 7.69 2.90
CA ASN A 67 13.33 6.43 2.32
C ASN A 67 12.37 5.31 2.75
N ALA A 68 12.60 4.11 2.24
CA ALA A 68 11.98 2.89 2.72
C ALA A 68 13.06 1.82 2.87
N VAL A 69 13.19 1.28 4.07
CA VAL A 69 14.20 0.28 4.42
C VAL A 69 13.52 -0.90 5.10
N ASP A 70 13.83 -2.10 4.66
CA ASP A 70 13.35 -3.32 5.30
C ASP A 70 13.89 -3.45 6.72
N ALA A 71 13.02 -3.80 7.67
CA ALA A 71 13.40 -3.92 9.08
C ALA A 71 14.50 -4.97 9.34
N ASP A 72 14.56 -6.01 8.51
CA ASP A 72 15.59 -7.05 8.58
C ASP A 72 16.78 -6.78 7.64
N GLY A 73 16.79 -5.63 6.97
CA GLY A 73 17.89 -5.22 6.10
C GLY A 73 17.98 -5.94 4.76
N LEU A 74 16.90 -6.57 4.30
CA LEU A 74 16.90 -7.34 3.05
C LEU A 74 16.88 -6.46 1.80
N TRP A 75 16.31 -5.28 1.90
CA TRP A 75 16.23 -4.31 0.80
C TRP A 75 16.12 -2.88 1.32
N SER A 76 16.42 -1.94 0.46
CA SER A 76 16.33 -0.51 0.76
C SER A 76 16.14 0.28 -0.54
N THR A 77 15.46 1.41 -0.46
CA THR A 77 15.41 2.36 -1.58
C THR A 77 16.78 2.86 -1.99
N GLU A 78 17.75 2.88 -1.05
CA GLU A 78 19.15 3.21 -1.35
C GLU A 78 19.78 2.27 -2.38
N ASP A 79 19.37 0.99 -2.42
CA ASP A 79 19.93 -0.01 -3.33
C ASP A 79 19.77 0.36 -4.81
N VAL A 80 18.72 1.10 -5.14
CA VAL A 80 18.43 1.52 -6.52
C VAL A 80 18.57 3.02 -6.74
N PHE A 81 18.32 3.84 -5.72
CA PHE A 81 18.45 5.29 -5.81
C PHE A 81 19.88 5.78 -5.54
N GLY A 82 20.65 5.04 -4.74
CA GLY A 82 22.03 5.36 -4.42
C GLY A 82 22.20 6.31 -3.22
N SER A 83 21.11 6.65 -2.55
CA SER A 83 21.07 7.48 -1.34
C SER A 83 19.86 7.13 -0.49
N LEU A 84 19.97 7.32 0.82
CA LEU A 84 18.82 7.27 1.74
C LEU A 84 18.00 8.57 1.69
N ASP A 85 18.49 9.61 1.02
CA ASP A 85 17.85 10.89 0.96
C ASP A 85 17.10 11.06 -0.36
N GLN A 86 15.84 10.67 -0.40
CA GLN A 86 14.93 10.95 -1.50
C GLN A 86 14.13 12.21 -1.17
N TYR A 87 14.34 13.25 -1.96
CA TYR A 87 13.59 14.51 -1.88
C TYR A 87 12.35 14.46 -2.78
N GLU A 88 11.61 15.55 -2.84
CA GLU A 88 10.42 15.68 -3.68
C GLU A 88 10.70 15.24 -5.13
N ASP A 89 9.83 14.41 -5.67
CA ASP A 89 9.89 13.83 -7.01
C ASP A 89 11.02 12.80 -7.26
N ASP A 90 11.90 12.54 -6.30
CA ASP A 90 12.87 11.46 -6.42
C ASP A 90 12.17 10.10 -6.35
N GLU A 91 12.57 9.19 -7.22
CA GLU A 91 11.94 7.87 -7.37
C GLU A 91 12.93 6.73 -7.14
N ALA A 92 12.48 5.72 -6.42
CA ALA A 92 13.19 4.44 -6.25
C ALA A 92 12.24 3.28 -6.56
N LYS A 93 12.50 2.55 -7.64
CA LYS A 93 11.70 1.40 -8.06
C LYS A 93 12.43 0.11 -7.72
N LEU A 94 11.79 -0.73 -6.90
CA LEU A 94 12.27 -2.07 -6.57
C LEU A 94 11.33 -3.14 -7.09
N THR A 95 11.91 -4.27 -7.52
CA THR A 95 11.21 -5.49 -7.90
C THR A 95 11.38 -6.53 -6.80
N PHE A 96 10.31 -7.22 -6.45
CA PHE A 96 10.29 -8.19 -5.35
C PHE A 96 9.99 -9.60 -5.86
N ASP A 97 10.98 -10.46 -5.85
CA ASP A 97 10.90 -11.84 -6.37
C ASP A 97 10.75 -12.89 -5.27
N GLN A 98 10.82 -12.48 -4.01
CA GLN A 98 10.72 -13.37 -2.86
C GLN A 98 9.39 -13.17 -2.14
N GLU A 99 8.58 -14.23 -2.09
CA GLU A 99 7.37 -14.23 -1.29
C GLU A 99 7.70 -13.96 0.18
N GLY A 100 6.87 -13.16 0.83
CA GLY A 100 7.07 -12.84 2.24
C GLY A 100 6.28 -11.63 2.70
N ARG A 101 6.44 -11.33 3.98
CA ARG A 101 5.88 -10.18 4.66
C ARG A 101 7.04 -9.35 5.21
N TYR A 102 7.15 -8.13 4.74
CA TYR A 102 8.28 -7.25 5.02
C TYR A 102 7.81 -5.99 5.74
N LEU A 103 8.25 -5.80 6.96
CA LEU A 103 8.09 -4.52 7.65
C LEU A 103 9.13 -3.54 7.07
N PHE A 104 8.71 -2.35 6.67
CA PHE A 104 9.60 -1.30 6.19
C PHE A 104 9.37 0.00 6.96
N TYR A 105 10.37 0.87 6.99
CA TYR A 105 10.30 2.13 7.71
C TYR A 105 11.20 3.18 7.06
N CYS A 106 10.93 4.45 7.37
CA CYS A 106 11.83 5.56 7.05
C CYS A 106 12.84 5.74 8.18
N THR A 107 14.12 5.79 7.85
CA THR A 107 15.19 5.89 8.87
C THR A 107 15.16 7.19 9.65
N TYR A 108 14.52 8.24 9.12
CA TYR A 108 14.43 9.56 9.76
C TYR A 108 13.22 9.70 10.70
N HIS A 109 12.11 8.99 10.40
CA HIS A 109 10.82 9.23 11.06
C HIS A 109 10.17 7.96 11.64
N GLY A 110 10.82 6.82 11.50
CA GLY A 110 10.34 5.54 12.01
C GLY A 110 11.47 4.66 12.51
N ASN A 111 11.14 3.44 12.87
CA ASN A 111 12.11 2.44 13.33
C ASN A 111 11.74 1.02 12.87
N ALA A 112 12.66 0.09 13.07
CA ALA A 112 12.50 -1.31 12.69
C ALA A 112 11.44 -2.07 13.49
N GLU A 113 10.95 -1.51 14.57
CA GLU A 113 9.85 -2.05 15.38
C GLU A 113 8.46 -1.70 14.81
N GLY A 114 8.40 -0.80 13.82
CA GLY A 114 7.17 -0.39 13.17
C GLY A 114 6.52 0.86 13.74
N ASP A 115 7.24 1.60 14.57
CA ASP A 115 6.76 2.87 15.11
C ASP A 115 7.01 4.02 14.12
N GLY A 116 6.15 5.01 14.14
CA GLY A 116 6.29 6.19 13.30
C GLY A 116 6.00 5.93 11.84
N MET A 117 6.86 6.43 10.95
CA MET A 117 6.74 6.26 9.51
C MET A 117 7.18 4.86 9.10
N ALA A 118 6.23 3.94 9.07
CA ALA A 118 6.43 2.52 8.79
C ALA A 118 5.25 1.91 8.05
N GLY A 119 5.45 0.75 7.47
CA GLY A 119 4.42 0.01 6.77
C GLY A 119 4.81 -1.46 6.58
N VAL A 120 3.94 -2.21 5.92
CA VAL A 120 4.13 -3.62 5.62
C VAL A 120 3.97 -3.84 4.12
N LEU A 121 4.92 -4.54 3.53
CA LEU A 121 4.86 -5.03 2.15
C LEU A 121 4.61 -6.54 2.18
N ILE A 122 3.53 -6.96 1.52
CA ILE A 122 3.19 -8.37 1.34
C ILE A 122 3.46 -8.74 -0.10
N VAL A 123 4.35 -9.69 -0.31
CA VAL A 123 4.71 -10.23 -1.64
C VAL A 123 4.16 -11.63 -1.77
N GLY A 124 3.34 -11.86 -2.79
CA GLY A 124 2.60 -13.11 -2.94
C GLY A 124 1.55 -13.26 -1.84
N ASP A 125 1.52 -14.42 -1.20
CA ASP A 125 0.59 -14.73 -0.11
C ASP A 125 1.18 -14.39 1.28
N GLY A 126 2.34 -13.77 1.32
CA GLY A 126 2.99 -13.37 2.55
C GLY A 126 3.85 -14.45 3.21
N GLY A 127 4.06 -15.54 2.49
CA GLY A 127 4.89 -16.66 2.95
C GLY A 127 4.09 -17.70 3.72
#